data_28434e47b0591427e4b1c1c14d43d1ae
#
_entry.id   28434e47b0591427e4b1c1c14d43d1ae
#
_cell.length_a   1.000
_cell.length_b   1.000
_cell.length_c   1.000
_cell.angle_alpha   90.00
_cell.angle_beta   90.00
_cell.angle_gamma   90.00
#
_symmetry.space_group_name_H-M   'P 1'
#
loop_
_entity.id
_entity.type
_entity.pdbx_description
1 polymer ?
#
loop_
_entity_poly.entity_id
_entity_poly.type
_entity_poly.pdbx_seq_one_letter_code
_entity_poly.pdbx_strand_id
1 'polypeptide(L)' 'FSDDLVIHTSVIHLGHKSFTLLQRAVNKASGVLKCQCRTIMVGYDVASKEPVELPADFKRAICYYEGKTLEELSQPLK' A
#
# COMPACT_ATOMS: atom_id res chain seq x y z
N PHE A 1 2.00 21.39 12.83
CA PHE A 1 1.34 20.52 13.82
C PHE A 1 2.14 20.50 15.09
N SER A 2 1.46 20.61 16.22
CA SER A 2 2.10 20.56 17.52
C SER A 2 2.27 19.13 18.05
N ASP A 3 1.57 18.16 17.44
CA ASP A 3 1.62 16.77 17.87
C ASP A 3 2.68 15.98 17.10
N ASP A 4 3.36 15.09 17.81
CA ASP A 4 4.25 14.13 17.17
C ASP A 4 3.44 13.02 16.54
N LEU A 5 3.48 12.93 15.23
CA LEU A 5 2.76 11.90 14.49
C LEU A 5 3.72 10.89 13.87
N VAL A 6 3.34 9.65 13.90
CA VAL A 6 4.03 8.57 13.19
C VAL A 6 3.13 8.10 12.06
N ILE A 7 3.69 8.04 10.86
CA ILE A 7 2.96 7.57 9.69
C ILE A 7 3.31 6.12 9.44
N HIS A 8 2.31 5.26 9.50
CA HIS A 8 2.46 3.85 9.14
C HIS A 8 1.88 3.64 7.74
N THR A 9 2.69 3.07 6.87
CA THR A 9 2.27 2.78 5.50
C THR A 9 2.40 1.28 5.26
N SER A 10 1.35 0.67 4.75
CA SER A 10 1.39 -0.75 4.39
C SER A 10 0.64 -0.99 3.09
N VAL A 11 1.04 -2.05 2.38
CA VAL A 11 0.32 -2.50 1.20
C VAL A 11 -0.68 -3.55 1.66
N ILE A 12 -1.96 -3.28 1.47
CA ILE A 12 -3.03 -4.17 1.93
C ILE A 12 -3.66 -4.98 0.81
N HIS A 13 -3.31 -4.66 -0.44
CA HIS A 13 -3.83 -5.41 -1.59
C HIS A 13 -2.89 -5.27 -2.78
N LEU A 14 -2.65 -6.38 -3.48
CA LEU A 14 -1.93 -6.41 -4.74
C LEU A 14 -2.86 -6.96 -5.82
N GLY A 15 -3.18 -6.11 -6.79
CA GLY A 15 -3.94 -6.52 -7.95
C GLY A 15 -3.02 -6.83 -9.12
N HIS A 16 -3.62 -7.00 -10.29
CA HIS A 16 -2.88 -7.31 -11.51
C HIS A 16 -2.07 -6.10 -12.00
N LYS A 17 -2.69 -4.94 -12.02
CA LYS A 17 -2.08 -3.69 -12.50
C LYS A 17 -2.06 -2.60 -11.44
N SER A 18 -2.48 -2.88 -10.23
CA SER A 18 -2.59 -1.88 -9.18
C SER A 18 -2.29 -2.47 -7.82
N PHE A 19 -2.03 -1.60 -6.85
CA PHE A 19 -1.91 -2.02 -5.46
C PHE A 19 -2.53 -0.94 -4.57
N THR A 20 -2.97 -1.35 -3.38
CA THR A 20 -3.63 -0.45 -2.44
C THR A 20 -2.75 -0.25 -1.22
N LEU A 21 -2.49 1.01 -0.91
CA LEU A 21 -1.76 1.42 0.30
C LEU A 21 -2.75 1.81 1.38
N LEU A 22 -2.44 1.45 2.60
CA LEU A 22 -3.12 1.96 3.78
C LEU A 22 -2.13 2.80 4.56
N GLN A 23 -2.46 4.06 4.78
CA GLN A 23 -1.64 4.98 5.54
C GLN A 23 -2.40 5.42 6.78
N ARG A 24 -1.73 5.36 7.92
CA ARG A 24 -2.29 5.76 9.21
C ARG A 24 -1.38 6.77 9.88
N ALA A 25 -1.96 7.85 10.37
CA ALA A 25 -1.25 8.80 11.19
C ALA A 25 -1.66 8.58 12.64
N VAL A 26 -0.70 8.22 13.47
CA VAL A 26 -0.93 7.84 14.86
C VAL A 26 -0.16 8.78 15.77
N ASN A 27 -0.79 9.24 16.84
CA ASN A 27 -0.11 10.04 17.83
C ASN A 27 0.93 9.18 18.55
N LYS A 28 2.19 9.62 18.53
CA LYS A 28 3.29 8.84 19.06
C LYS A 28 3.18 8.58 20.56
N ALA A 29 2.70 9.56 21.29
CA ALA A 29 2.63 9.47 22.75
C ALA A 29 1.44 8.63 23.22
N SER A 30 0.27 8.81 22.62
CA SER A 30 -0.96 8.17 23.06
C SER A 30 -1.34 6.91 22.30
N GLY A 31 -0.77 6.72 21.10
CA GLY A 31 -1.15 5.62 20.22
C GLY A 31 -2.50 5.81 19.57
N VAL A 32 -3.11 7.00 19.70
CA VAL A 32 -4.43 7.27 19.14
C VAL A 32 -4.32 7.50 17.63
N LEU A 33 -5.17 6.81 16.86
CA LEU A 33 -5.26 7.00 15.42
C LEU A 33 -5.89 8.37 15.12
N LYS A 34 -5.13 9.22 14.40
CA LYS A 34 -5.60 10.56 14.04
C LYS A 34 -6.29 10.58 12.68
N CYS A 35 -5.73 9.88 11.71
CA CYS A 35 -6.37 9.77 10.42
C CYS A 35 -5.89 8.51 9.72
N GLN A 36 -6.66 8.08 8.73
CA GLN A 36 -6.36 6.90 7.93
C GLN A 36 -6.84 7.15 6.52
N CYS A 37 -6.04 6.76 5.55
CA CYS A 37 -6.49 6.85 4.16
C CYS A 37 -6.03 5.64 3.37
N ARG A 38 -6.79 5.32 2.32
CA ARG A 38 -6.44 4.29 1.35
C ARG A 38 -6.12 4.98 0.04
N THR A 39 -5.04 4.55 -0.60
CA THR A 39 -4.64 5.08 -1.90
C THR A 39 -4.42 3.93 -2.85
N ILE A 40 -5.04 3.99 -4.02
CA ILE A 40 -4.84 2.99 -5.06
C ILE A 40 -3.81 3.54 -6.04
N MET A 41 -2.72 2.77 -6.19
CA MET A 41 -1.65 3.11 -7.11
C MET A 41 -1.74 2.18 -8.32
N VAL A 42 -1.67 2.75 -9.51
CA VAL A 42 -1.80 1.99 -10.75
C VAL A 42 -0.48 2.01 -11.49
N GLY A 43 -0.04 0.84 -11.97
CA GLY A 43 1.10 0.76 -12.86
C GLY A 43 0.79 1.46 -14.18
N TYR A 44 1.70 2.29 -14.65
CA TYR A 44 1.45 3.11 -15.83
C TYR A 44 2.71 3.23 -16.68
N ASP A 45 2.56 2.95 -17.97
CA ASP A 45 3.66 3.13 -18.92
C ASP A 45 3.55 4.54 -19.50
N VAL A 46 4.53 5.37 -19.19
CA VAL A 46 4.55 6.76 -19.64
C VAL A 46 4.65 6.85 -21.16
N ALA A 47 5.37 5.92 -21.78
CA ALA A 47 5.57 5.93 -23.23
C ALA A 47 4.29 5.58 -24.00
N SER A 48 3.60 4.52 -23.58
CA SER A 48 2.37 4.09 -24.23
C SER A 48 1.12 4.77 -23.67
N LYS A 49 1.25 5.41 -22.51
CA LYS A 49 0.14 6.07 -21.80
C LYS A 49 -0.98 5.09 -21.44
N GLU A 50 -0.62 3.88 -21.10
CA GLU A 50 -1.57 2.83 -20.76
C GLU A 50 -1.23 2.18 -19.41
N PRO A 51 -2.24 1.68 -18.68
CA PRO A 51 -1.98 0.89 -17.48
C PRO A 51 -1.21 -0.37 -17.84
N VAL A 52 -0.25 -0.75 -17.00
CA VAL A 52 0.55 -1.94 -17.22
C VAL A 52 0.51 -2.83 -15.99
N GLU A 53 0.74 -4.12 -16.23
CA GLU A 53 0.83 -5.08 -15.14
C GLU A 53 2.02 -4.76 -14.24
N LEU A 54 1.84 -4.91 -12.94
CA LEU A 54 2.92 -4.73 -11.98
C LEU A 54 3.99 -5.80 -12.20
N PRO A 55 5.28 -5.41 -12.21
CA PRO A 55 6.35 -6.40 -12.40
C PRO A 55 6.35 -7.44 -11.28
N ALA A 56 6.70 -8.69 -11.64
CA ALA A 56 6.74 -9.78 -10.67
C ALA A 56 7.73 -9.51 -9.55
N ASP A 57 8.86 -8.90 -9.87
CA ASP A 57 9.87 -8.55 -8.87
C ASP A 57 9.34 -7.54 -7.86
N PHE A 58 8.55 -6.58 -8.32
CA PHE A 58 7.93 -5.59 -7.45
C PHE A 58 6.94 -6.25 -6.49
N LYS A 59 6.09 -7.14 -7.01
CA LYS A 59 5.11 -7.86 -6.19
C LYS A 59 5.82 -8.74 -5.15
N ARG A 60 6.91 -9.39 -5.54
CA ARG A 60 7.69 -10.23 -4.64
C ARG A 60 8.32 -9.42 -3.52
N ALA A 61 8.86 -8.25 -3.86
CA ALA A 61 9.44 -7.35 -2.87
C ALA A 61 8.40 -6.87 -1.85
N ILE A 62 7.20 -6.55 -2.31
CA ILE A 62 6.09 -6.14 -1.44
C ILE A 62 5.70 -7.29 -0.51
N CYS A 63 5.57 -8.50 -1.04
CA CYS A 63 5.23 -9.67 -0.22
C CYS A 63 6.27 -9.91 0.87
N TYR A 64 7.54 -9.79 0.52
CA TYR A 64 8.63 -9.93 1.48
C TYR A 64 8.55 -8.86 2.57
N TYR A 65 8.36 -7.61 2.16
CA TYR A 65 8.31 -6.48 3.09
C TYR A 65 7.12 -6.59 4.06
N GLU A 66 5.95 -6.99 3.55
CA GLU A 66 4.74 -7.11 4.37
C GLU A 66 4.67 -8.43 5.13
N GLY A 67 5.55 -9.39 4.83
CA GLY A 67 5.51 -10.70 5.46
C GLY A 67 4.30 -11.51 5.07
N LYS A 68 3.76 -11.31 3.87
CA LYS A 68 2.57 -11.99 3.38
C LYS A 68 2.82 -12.62 2.01
N THR A 69 1.99 -13.61 1.66
CA THR A 69 2.06 -14.21 0.35
C THR A 69 1.30 -13.38 -0.67
N LEU A 70 1.62 -13.58 -1.95
CA LEU A 70 0.89 -12.92 -3.02
C LEU A 70 -0.60 -13.28 -2.97
N GLU A 71 -0.91 -14.53 -2.65
CA GLU A 71 -2.29 -14.98 -2.52
C GLU A 71 -3.04 -14.20 -1.45
N GLU A 72 -2.41 -13.98 -0.29
CA GLU A 72 -3.02 -13.23 0.80
C GLU A 72 -3.30 -11.78 0.39
N LEU A 73 -2.35 -11.14 -0.30
CA LEU A 73 -2.51 -9.75 -0.73
C LEU A 73 -3.44 -9.59 -1.91
N SER A 74 -3.69 -10.66 -2.67
CA SER A 74 -4.56 -10.63 -3.84
C SER A 74 -6.03 -10.85 -3.52
N GLN A 75 -6.35 -11.16 -2.27
CA GLN A 75 -7.73 -11.38 -1.88
C GLN A 75 -8.51 -10.08 -1.88
N PRO A 76 -9.82 -10.11 -2.21
CA PRO A 76 -10.63 -8.89 -2.20
C PRO A 76 -10.65 -8.24 -0.82
N LEU A 77 -10.60 -6.92 -0.80
CA LEU A 77 -10.74 -6.15 0.43
C LEU A 77 -12.20 -6.12 0.84
N LYS A 78 -12.41 -6.22 2.13
CA LYS A 78 -13.77 -6.13 2.70
C LYS A 78 -14.13 -4.70 3.03
#